data_d795a00c34f51365ba9956f9d4fcaf5f
#
_entry.id   d795a00c34f51365ba9956f9d4fcaf5f
#
_cell.length_a   1.000
_cell.length_b   1.000
_cell.length_c   1.000
_cell.angle_alpha   90.00
_cell.angle_beta   90.00
_cell.angle_gamma   90.00
#
_symmetry.space_group_name_H-M   'P 1'
#
loop_
_entity.id
_entity.type
_entity.pdbx_description
1 polymer ?
#
loop_
_entity_poly.entity_id
_entity_poly.type
_entity_poly.pdbx_seq_one_letter_code
_entity_poly.pdbx_strand_id
1 'polypeptide(L)'
;MRRKRGAAIRNCKLRGEWAEMCFAARALREGLRLARPWGESSGYDLVVDRGSREMVRVQVKSTIFREGTGYSCTMKDSKGPYKKNSFEFVAAYVIPEDVWFILPEETVRGKWSVGLYPKLENSKYGEYLEAWDLLRGELPGVIARIEACAEEYFPQS
;
A
#
# COMPACT_ATOMS: atom_id res chain seq x y z
N MET A 1 17.15 25.85 -14.92
CA MET A 1 16.04 25.40 -15.78
C MET A 1 14.96 24.76 -14.92
N ARG A 2 13.80 25.40 -14.77
CA ARG A 2 12.70 24.90 -13.93
C ARG A 2 12.06 23.73 -14.68
N ARG A 3 12.22 22.50 -14.22
CA ARG A 3 11.45 21.36 -14.74
C ARG A 3 9.97 21.69 -14.69
N LYS A 4 9.30 21.77 -15.83
CA LYS A 4 7.84 21.83 -15.87
C LYS A 4 7.33 20.59 -15.14
N ARG A 5 6.70 20.79 -13.97
CA ARG A 5 5.97 19.70 -13.30
C ARG A 5 4.92 19.23 -14.30
N GLY A 6 4.92 17.93 -14.59
CA GLY A 6 3.92 17.33 -15.45
C GLY A 6 2.52 17.74 -14.98
N ALA A 7 1.57 17.85 -15.91
CA ALA A 7 0.21 18.23 -15.59
C ALA A 7 -0.36 17.27 -14.54
N ALA A 8 -0.83 17.80 -13.41
CA ALA A 8 -1.46 16.99 -12.38
C ALA A 8 -2.77 16.38 -12.94
N ILE A 9 -3.00 15.09 -12.69
CA ILE A 9 -4.23 14.42 -13.08
C ILE A 9 -5.37 14.98 -12.22
N ARG A 10 -6.20 15.85 -12.80
CA ARG A 10 -7.32 16.51 -12.09
C ARG A 10 -8.55 15.62 -11.96
N ASN A 11 -8.79 14.76 -12.96
CA ASN A 11 -9.90 13.82 -12.94
C ASN A 11 -9.64 12.73 -11.90
N CYS A 12 -10.52 12.64 -10.89
CA CYS A 12 -10.35 11.70 -9.77
C CYS A 12 -10.41 10.23 -10.22
N LYS A 13 -11.28 9.89 -11.19
CA LYS A 13 -11.36 8.52 -11.71
C LYS A 13 -10.08 8.15 -12.44
N LEU A 14 -9.61 8.99 -13.35
CA LEU A 14 -8.37 8.77 -14.09
C LEU A 14 -7.15 8.70 -13.16
N ARG A 15 -7.12 9.51 -12.11
CA ARG A 15 -6.07 9.46 -11.10
C ARG A 15 -6.09 8.15 -10.33
N GLY A 16 -7.27 7.62 -10.01
CA GLY A 16 -7.42 6.29 -9.40
C GLY A 16 -6.87 5.18 -10.30
N GLU A 17 -7.28 5.15 -11.56
CA GLU A 17 -6.78 4.19 -12.56
C GLU A 17 -5.25 4.28 -12.74
N TRP A 18 -4.71 5.49 -12.79
CA TRP A 18 -3.28 5.71 -12.84
C TRP A 18 -2.56 5.20 -11.58
N ALA A 19 -3.13 5.42 -10.39
CA ALA A 19 -2.57 4.91 -9.14
C ALA A 19 -2.54 3.38 -9.09
N GLU A 20 -3.59 2.71 -9.60
CA GLU A 20 -3.61 1.25 -9.73
C GLU A 20 -2.49 0.74 -10.66
N MET A 21 -2.24 1.43 -11.77
CA MET A 21 -1.12 1.10 -12.67
C MET A 21 0.24 1.33 -11.99
N CYS A 22 0.39 2.42 -11.23
CA CYS A 22 1.60 2.69 -10.46
C CYS A 22 1.83 1.61 -9.39
N PHE A 23 0.78 1.16 -8.71
CA PHE A 23 0.86 0.06 -7.76
C PHE A 23 1.33 -1.22 -8.46
N ALA A 24 0.70 -1.58 -9.59
CA ALA A 24 1.07 -2.78 -10.33
C ALA A 24 2.54 -2.74 -10.76
N ALA A 25 3.00 -1.63 -11.32
CA ALA A 25 4.39 -1.46 -11.73
C ALA A 25 5.36 -1.58 -10.55
N ARG A 26 5.04 -0.93 -9.43
CA ARG A 26 5.89 -1.00 -8.23
C ARG A 26 5.87 -2.40 -7.61
N ALA A 27 4.73 -3.04 -7.48
CA ALA A 27 4.60 -4.39 -6.94
C ALA A 27 5.39 -5.43 -7.76
N LEU A 28 5.37 -5.33 -9.09
CA LEU A 28 6.19 -6.16 -9.97
C LEU A 28 7.69 -5.92 -9.74
N ARG A 29 8.10 -4.68 -9.55
CA ARG A 29 9.49 -4.32 -9.21
C ARG A 29 9.92 -4.89 -7.85
N GLU A 30 8.98 -5.01 -6.90
CA GLU A 30 9.18 -5.66 -5.60
C GLU A 30 9.16 -7.21 -5.70
N GLY A 31 9.04 -7.77 -6.91
CA GLY A 31 9.04 -9.21 -7.16
C GLY A 31 7.71 -9.89 -6.90
N LEU A 32 6.62 -9.13 -6.71
CA LEU A 32 5.28 -9.67 -6.49
C LEU A 32 4.63 -10.08 -7.81
N ARG A 33 3.82 -11.12 -7.78
CA ARG A 33 2.95 -11.51 -8.90
C ARG A 33 1.56 -10.97 -8.67
N LEU A 34 0.92 -10.50 -9.73
CA LEU A 34 -0.38 -9.85 -9.65
C LEU A 34 -1.41 -10.52 -10.55
N ALA A 35 -2.66 -10.49 -10.10
CA ALA A 35 -3.83 -10.74 -10.92
C ALA A 35 -4.82 -9.57 -10.76
N ARG A 36 -5.65 -9.36 -11.76
CA ARG A 36 -6.71 -8.36 -11.73
C ARG A 36 -8.07 -9.05 -11.84
N PRO A 37 -9.07 -8.67 -11.02
CA PRO A 37 -10.42 -9.17 -11.18
C PRO A 37 -11.00 -8.70 -12.51
N TRP A 38 -11.83 -9.52 -13.13
CA TRP A 38 -12.55 -9.14 -14.33
C TRP A 38 -13.77 -8.28 -13.96
N GLY A 39 -13.90 -7.13 -14.60
CA GLY A 39 -15.02 -6.21 -14.36
C GLY A 39 -14.81 -5.27 -13.16
N GLU A 40 -15.83 -4.44 -12.88
CA GLU A 40 -15.78 -3.37 -11.87
C GLU A 40 -16.59 -3.69 -10.60
N SER A 41 -17.08 -4.91 -10.45
CA SER A 41 -17.97 -5.30 -9.33
C SER A 41 -17.23 -5.77 -8.07
N SER A 42 -15.90 -5.93 -8.15
CA SER A 42 -15.09 -6.38 -7.02
C SER A 42 -14.85 -5.26 -6.02
N GLY A 43 -14.82 -5.60 -4.73
CA GLY A 43 -14.48 -4.68 -3.65
C GLY A 43 -12.98 -4.44 -3.48
N TYR A 44 -12.16 -4.87 -4.45
CA TYR A 44 -10.70 -4.73 -4.47
C TYR A 44 -10.22 -4.55 -5.91
N ASP A 45 -9.03 -3.97 -6.08
CA ASP A 45 -8.51 -3.60 -7.39
C ASP A 45 -7.55 -4.64 -7.97
N LEU A 46 -6.77 -5.30 -7.11
CA LEU A 46 -5.74 -6.25 -7.49
C LEU A 46 -5.67 -7.42 -6.48
N VAL A 47 -5.11 -8.51 -6.96
CA VAL A 47 -4.75 -9.68 -6.14
C VAL A 47 -3.25 -9.87 -6.22
N VAL A 48 -2.60 -10.03 -5.08
CA VAL A 48 -1.19 -10.41 -4.99
C VAL A 48 -1.12 -11.91 -4.73
N ASP A 49 -0.42 -12.63 -5.61
CA ASP A 49 -0.07 -14.03 -5.44
C ASP A 49 1.23 -14.12 -4.63
N ARG A 50 1.13 -14.66 -3.43
CA ARG A 50 2.27 -14.88 -2.53
C ARG A 50 3.05 -16.17 -2.82
N GLY A 51 2.62 -16.94 -3.81
CA GLY A 51 3.04 -18.32 -3.95
C GLY A 51 2.33 -19.20 -2.92
N SER A 52 2.72 -20.48 -2.77
CA SER A 52 2.16 -21.39 -1.75
C SER A 52 0.63 -21.48 -1.71
N ARG A 53 -0.06 -21.19 -2.80
CA ARG A 53 -1.53 -21.13 -2.94
C ARG A 53 -2.21 -20.01 -2.13
N GLU A 54 -1.47 -19.07 -1.61
CA GLU A 54 -2.00 -17.93 -0.87
C GLU A 54 -2.10 -16.70 -1.77
N MET A 55 -3.28 -16.11 -1.80
CA MET A 55 -3.57 -14.87 -2.53
C MET A 55 -4.17 -13.84 -1.58
N VAL A 56 -3.76 -12.59 -1.72
CA VAL A 56 -4.32 -11.48 -0.94
C VAL A 56 -4.88 -10.40 -1.85
N ARG A 57 -6.04 -9.89 -1.48
CA ARG A 57 -6.75 -8.83 -2.21
C ARG A 57 -6.25 -7.47 -1.73
N VAL A 58 -6.01 -6.59 -2.65
CA VAL A 58 -5.51 -5.23 -2.39
C VAL A 58 -6.45 -4.20 -3.00
N GLN A 59 -6.87 -3.25 -2.17
CA GLN A 59 -7.54 -2.03 -2.60
C GLN A 59 -6.49 -0.93 -2.75
N VAL A 60 -6.46 -0.25 -3.89
CA VAL A 60 -5.55 0.87 -4.12
C VAL A 60 -6.26 2.19 -3.82
N LYS A 61 -5.60 3.05 -3.08
CA LYS A 61 -6.02 4.42 -2.81
C LYS A 61 -4.89 5.39 -3.09
N SER A 62 -5.22 6.62 -3.41
CA SER A 62 -4.22 7.66 -3.59
C SER A 62 -4.68 8.97 -2.98
N THR A 63 -3.73 9.79 -2.58
CA THR A 63 -4.01 11.13 -2.06
C THR A 63 -3.00 12.16 -2.55
N ILE A 64 -3.50 13.38 -2.72
CA ILE A 64 -2.73 14.61 -2.92
C ILE A 64 -3.10 15.65 -1.84
N PHE A 65 -4.03 15.31 -0.94
CA PHE A 65 -4.61 16.24 0.01
C PHE A 65 -3.73 16.38 1.25
N ARG A 66 -3.08 17.53 1.36
CA ARG A 66 -2.28 17.86 2.54
C ARG A 66 -3.17 18.11 3.74
N GLU A 67 -2.73 17.60 4.89
CA GLU A 67 -3.31 17.86 6.20
C GLU A 67 -2.16 18.04 7.21
N GLY A 68 -1.91 19.28 7.60
CA GLY A 68 -0.74 19.61 8.41
C GLY A 68 0.57 19.25 7.72
N THR A 69 1.40 18.44 8.37
CA THR A 69 2.67 17.92 7.84
C THR A 69 2.54 16.62 7.08
N GLY A 70 1.33 16.08 7.02
CA GLY A 70 1.01 14.82 6.36
C GLY A 70 -0.05 14.98 5.28
N TYR A 71 -0.78 13.89 5.05
CA TYR A 71 -1.79 13.77 4.01
C TYR A 71 -3.01 13.03 4.53
N SER A 72 -4.21 13.49 4.15
CA SER A 72 -5.45 12.76 4.41
C SER A 72 -5.76 11.84 3.24
N CYS A 73 -5.94 10.55 3.51
CA CYS A 73 -6.31 9.55 2.52
C CYS A 73 -7.68 8.96 2.83
N THR A 74 -8.60 9.04 1.88
CA THR A 74 -9.96 8.54 2.02
C THR A 74 -9.99 7.00 2.02
N MET A 75 -10.69 6.43 3.02
CA MET A 75 -10.80 4.98 3.26
C MET A 75 -12.24 4.50 3.12
N LYS A 76 -12.90 4.89 2.04
CA LYS A 76 -14.29 4.52 1.75
C LYS A 76 -14.50 4.29 0.25
N ASP A 77 -15.58 3.61 -0.07
CA ASP A 77 -16.17 3.56 -1.41
C ASP A 77 -17.43 4.45 -1.52
N SER A 78 -18.22 4.27 -2.57
CA SER A 78 -19.49 5.00 -2.76
C SER A 78 -20.57 4.68 -1.72
N LYS A 79 -20.44 3.57 -0.99
CA LYS A 79 -21.40 3.10 0.02
C LYS A 79 -20.98 3.46 1.44
N GLY A 80 -19.81 4.02 1.64
CA GLY A 80 -19.26 4.41 2.94
C GLY A 80 -17.97 3.68 3.31
N PRO A 81 -17.59 3.67 4.61
CA PRO A 81 -16.39 2.99 5.08
C PRO A 81 -16.38 1.51 4.72
N TYR A 82 -15.19 0.97 4.47
CA TYR A 82 -15.02 -0.43 4.10
C TYR A 82 -15.52 -1.38 5.19
N LYS A 83 -16.20 -2.43 4.75
CA LYS A 83 -16.69 -3.50 5.62
C LYS A 83 -15.59 -4.56 5.82
N LYS A 84 -15.73 -5.32 6.89
CA LYS A 84 -14.88 -6.48 7.18
C LYS A 84 -14.82 -7.43 5.97
N ASN A 85 -13.65 -7.98 5.70
CA ASN A 85 -13.38 -8.94 4.62
C ASN A 85 -13.57 -8.42 3.18
N SER A 86 -13.55 -7.10 2.98
CA SER A 86 -13.57 -6.52 1.62
C SER A 86 -12.28 -6.81 0.86
N PHE A 87 -11.16 -6.77 1.55
CA PHE A 87 -9.80 -7.03 1.07
C PHE A 87 -8.89 -7.36 2.27
N GLU A 88 -7.65 -7.72 2.04
CA GLU A 88 -6.67 -7.94 3.12
C GLU A 88 -5.82 -6.69 3.36
N PHE A 89 -5.53 -5.90 2.31
CA PHE A 89 -4.70 -4.70 2.43
C PHE A 89 -5.25 -3.53 1.62
N VAL A 90 -4.98 -2.32 2.11
CA VAL A 90 -5.04 -1.09 1.31
C VAL A 90 -3.62 -0.66 0.98
N ALA A 91 -3.34 -0.45 -0.30
CA ALA A 91 -2.14 0.23 -0.75
C ALA A 91 -2.46 1.72 -0.98
N ALA A 92 -2.02 2.57 -0.07
CA ALA A 92 -2.28 4.01 -0.10
C ALA A 92 -1.07 4.77 -0.67
N TYR A 93 -1.26 5.38 -1.82
CA TYR A 93 -0.23 6.15 -2.52
C TYR A 93 -0.28 7.63 -2.15
N VAL A 94 0.74 8.11 -1.48
CA VAL A 94 0.96 9.54 -1.25
C VAL A 94 1.70 10.12 -2.45
N ILE A 95 0.95 10.60 -3.42
CA ILE A 95 1.46 11.02 -4.74
C ILE A 95 2.57 12.08 -4.66
N PRO A 96 2.43 13.16 -3.85
CA PRO A 96 3.45 14.22 -3.80
C PRO A 96 4.81 13.77 -3.24
N GLU A 97 4.82 12.72 -2.43
CA GLU A 97 6.04 12.17 -1.82
C GLU A 97 6.55 10.92 -2.54
N ASP A 98 5.76 10.40 -3.49
CA ASP A 98 6.05 9.15 -4.23
C ASP A 98 6.33 7.96 -3.29
N VAL A 99 5.49 7.79 -2.27
CA VAL A 99 5.60 6.72 -1.29
C VAL A 99 4.28 5.98 -1.08
N TRP A 100 4.39 4.73 -0.64
CA TRP A 100 3.28 3.83 -0.41
C TRP A 100 3.16 3.46 1.07
N PHE A 101 1.93 3.40 1.56
CA PHE A 101 1.61 2.75 2.83
C PHE A 101 0.84 1.46 2.54
N ILE A 102 1.33 0.36 3.05
CA ILE A 102 0.68 -0.95 2.92
C ILE A 102 -0.06 -1.24 4.23
N LEU A 103 -1.35 -0.93 4.25
CA LEU A 103 -2.18 -0.93 5.45
C LEU A 103 -2.99 -2.21 5.54
N PRO A 104 -2.85 -3.04 6.59
CA PRO A 104 -3.76 -4.15 6.86
C PRO A 104 -5.21 -3.65 6.99
N GLU A 105 -6.16 -4.45 6.54
CA GLU A 105 -7.59 -4.09 6.51
C GLU A 105 -8.10 -3.66 7.89
N GLU A 106 -7.71 -4.34 8.96
CA GLU A 106 -8.14 -4.01 10.31
C GLU A 106 -7.72 -2.60 10.76
N THR A 107 -6.66 -2.02 10.20
CA THR A 107 -6.20 -0.67 10.55
C THR A 107 -7.06 0.43 9.95
N VAL A 108 -7.80 0.13 8.89
CA VAL A 108 -8.64 1.09 8.14
C VAL A 108 -10.13 0.81 8.26
N ARG A 109 -10.52 -0.34 8.81
CA ARG A 109 -11.91 -0.77 8.95
C ARG A 109 -12.77 0.28 9.66
N GLY A 110 -13.90 0.61 9.06
CA GLY A 110 -14.85 1.56 9.62
C GLY A 110 -14.41 3.02 9.63
N LYS A 111 -13.26 3.34 9.07
CA LYS A 111 -12.75 4.71 8.98
C LYS A 111 -13.14 5.38 7.66
N TRP A 112 -13.43 6.67 7.72
CA TRP A 112 -13.70 7.50 6.55
C TRP A 112 -12.41 7.95 5.86
N SER A 113 -11.38 8.22 6.66
CA SER A 113 -10.04 8.62 6.20
C SER A 113 -8.99 8.26 7.23
N VAL A 114 -7.73 8.29 6.80
CA VAL A 114 -6.56 8.15 7.67
C VAL A 114 -5.55 9.24 7.36
N GLY A 115 -4.85 9.72 8.40
CA GLY A 115 -3.73 10.65 8.27
C GLY A 115 -2.42 9.89 8.05
N LEU A 116 -1.74 10.14 6.94
CA LEU A 116 -0.48 9.52 6.56
C LEU A 116 0.65 10.55 6.64
N TYR A 117 1.70 10.23 7.38
CA TYR A 117 2.81 11.14 7.67
C TYR A 117 4.15 10.52 7.26
N PRO A 118 4.54 10.61 5.98
CA PRO A 118 5.74 9.94 5.46
C PRO A 118 7.06 10.38 6.11
N LYS A 119 7.10 11.60 6.65
CA LYS A 119 8.30 12.21 7.22
C LYS A 119 8.30 12.31 8.74
N LEU A 120 7.24 11.81 9.38
CA LEU A 120 7.11 11.86 10.83
C LEU A 120 7.50 10.50 11.43
N GLU A 121 8.58 10.49 12.20
CA GLU A 121 8.95 9.33 13.00
C GLU A 121 7.86 9.02 14.05
N ASN A 122 7.63 7.75 14.31
CA ASN A 122 6.62 7.27 15.26
C ASN A 122 5.18 7.72 14.96
N SER A 123 4.85 8.02 13.70
CA SER A 123 3.47 8.24 13.31
C SER A 123 2.65 6.94 13.42
N LYS A 124 1.33 7.09 13.62
CA LYS A 124 0.40 5.96 13.85
C LYS A 124 0.52 4.85 12.81
N TYR A 125 0.77 5.19 11.56
CA TYR A 125 0.88 4.26 10.44
C TYR A 125 2.31 4.17 9.87
N GLY A 126 3.30 4.70 10.60
CA GLY A 126 4.69 4.77 10.14
C GLY A 126 5.30 3.41 9.83
N GLU A 127 4.94 2.37 10.58
CA GLU A 127 5.39 1.00 10.36
C GLU A 127 4.95 0.40 9.02
N TYR A 128 3.90 0.97 8.41
CA TYR A 128 3.35 0.52 7.12
C TYR A 128 3.93 1.27 5.92
N LEU A 129 4.79 2.27 6.15
CA LEU A 129 5.47 3.01 5.09
C LEU A 129 6.42 2.08 4.33
N GLU A 130 6.19 1.94 3.02
CA GLU A 130 6.96 1.06 2.13
C GLU A 130 7.05 -0.41 2.63
N ALA A 131 6.04 -0.87 3.38
CA ALA A 131 6.00 -2.20 3.99
C ALA A 131 5.56 -3.30 3.01
N TRP A 132 6.23 -3.39 1.86
CA TRP A 132 5.97 -4.36 0.79
C TRP A 132 6.09 -5.82 1.25
N ASP A 133 6.88 -6.07 2.29
CA ASP A 133 7.07 -7.39 2.88
C ASP A 133 5.77 -7.98 3.44
N LEU A 134 4.84 -7.12 3.88
CA LEU A 134 3.49 -7.54 4.29
C LEU A 134 2.74 -8.23 3.14
N LEU A 135 2.92 -7.76 1.91
CA LEU A 135 2.32 -8.38 0.73
C LEU A 135 3.01 -9.68 0.34
N ARG A 136 4.27 -9.89 0.72
CA ARG A 136 4.99 -11.17 0.54
C ARG A 136 4.59 -12.21 1.58
N GLY A 137 3.87 -11.82 2.63
CA GLY A 137 3.56 -12.70 3.75
C GLY A 137 4.68 -12.78 4.79
N GLU A 138 5.62 -11.88 4.73
CA GLU A 138 6.72 -11.75 5.67
C GLU A 138 6.28 -10.85 6.83
N LEU A 139 6.45 -11.32 8.06
CA LEU A 139 6.18 -10.48 9.23
C LEU A 139 7.31 -9.47 9.40
N PRO A 140 6.99 -8.19 9.68
CA PRO A 140 8.02 -7.20 9.98
C PRO A 140 8.95 -7.70 11.08
N GLY A 141 10.25 -7.73 10.80
CA GLY A 141 11.27 -8.14 11.75
C GLY A 141 11.54 -9.65 11.86
N VAL A 142 10.82 -10.53 11.15
CA VAL A 142 11.11 -11.98 11.15
C VAL A 142 12.39 -12.26 10.36
N ILE A 143 12.60 -11.58 9.23
CA ILE A 143 13.83 -11.75 8.42
C ILE A 143 15.04 -11.30 9.21
N ALA A 144 15.02 -10.15 9.85
CA ALA A 144 16.14 -9.67 10.68
C ALA A 144 16.46 -10.65 11.82
N ARG A 145 15.46 -11.34 12.37
CA ARG A 145 15.68 -12.39 13.38
C ARG A 145 16.25 -13.67 12.78
N ILE A 146 15.83 -14.06 11.60
CA ILE A 146 16.35 -15.25 10.91
C ILE A 146 17.79 -14.99 10.48
N GLU A 147 18.11 -13.83 9.93
CA GLU A 147 19.47 -13.42 9.57
C GLU A 147 20.37 -13.34 10.80
N ALA A 148 19.91 -12.72 11.89
CA ALA A 148 20.66 -12.66 13.15
C ALA A 148 20.89 -14.06 13.76
N CYS A 149 19.90 -14.96 13.72
CA CYS A 149 20.08 -16.35 14.14
C CYS A 149 21.03 -17.11 13.21
N ALA A 150 20.98 -16.87 11.89
CA ALA A 150 21.87 -17.53 10.94
C ALA A 150 23.33 -17.09 11.15
N GLU A 151 23.58 -15.81 11.44
CA GLU A 151 24.92 -15.31 11.78
C GLU A 151 25.46 -15.89 13.11
N GLU A 152 24.57 -16.13 14.07
CA GLU A 152 24.93 -16.70 15.38
C GLU A 152 25.29 -18.21 15.26
N TYR A 153 24.59 -18.95 14.39
CA TYR A 153 24.81 -20.39 14.20
C TYR A 153 25.81 -20.75 13.08
N PHE A 154 26.06 -19.85 12.14
CA PHE A 154 27.00 -20.02 11.04
C PHE A 154 27.91 -18.79 10.91
N PRO A 155 28.81 -18.55 11.89
CA PRO A 155 29.76 -17.45 11.76
C PRO A 155 30.64 -17.72 10.53
N GLN A 156 30.68 -16.74 9.64
CA GLN A 156 31.57 -16.77 8.47
C GLN A 156 33.01 -16.84 8.97
N SER A 157 33.69 -17.95 8.68
CA SER A 157 35.11 -18.15 8.94
C SER A 157 36.01 -17.32 8.04
#